data_a26868b65ed72ed35d3af0131532c1ad
#
_entry.id   a26868b65ed72ed35d3af0131532c1ad
#
_cell.length_a   1.000
_cell.length_b   1.000
_cell.length_c   1.000
_cell.angle_alpha   90.00
_cell.angle_beta   90.00
_cell.angle_gamma   90.00
#
_symmetry.space_group_name_H-M   'P 1'
#
loop_
_entity.id
_entity.type
_entity.pdbx_description
1 polymer ?
#
loop_
_entity_poly.entity_id
_entity_poly.type
_entity_poly.pdbx_seq_one_letter_code
_entity_poly.pdbx_strand_id
1 'polypeptide(L)'
;MERLKQENQILRTQIESVREWLLNEDRLQEQVERLKWLAAAQGHESEHQEFFQRRSQELAALLELQVASLPAQVIFREPSSWSSSIWLNVGEEDNIRLGKSVVGKNSPVLVGTSVIGAIDYVGKRKSRVRLITDSRVKPSVRVVRGREQNRYLLEHLESLIFALEVRQDLFSSPEELKNYAQQLNQLRTIFSRQSHDAYLAKGELQGTSSPLWRSRSEVLKGVGFSYDFSDREGPARDLRSGRVFGQAGRRADPLSILNAGDLLLTTGFDGVFPAGLRVAIVSKVDQLKEGASSYSIEAVSTAGNLDEIHHVSVLPPVSDPQSE
;
A
#
# COMPACT_ATOMS: atom_id res chain seq x y z
N MET A 1 21.34 -2.59 29.06
CA MET A 1 21.36 -1.36 28.24
C MET A 1 20.69 -1.55 26.86
N GLU A 2 20.92 -2.67 26.17
CA GLU A 2 20.27 -2.97 24.87
C GLU A 2 18.75 -3.10 24.94
N ARG A 3 18.22 -3.75 25.98
CA ARG A 3 16.78 -3.92 26.19
C ARG A 3 16.03 -2.58 26.31
N LEU A 4 16.61 -1.60 27.01
CA LEU A 4 16.08 -0.25 27.13
C LEU A 4 16.16 0.55 25.81
N LYS A 5 17.17 0.29 24.98
CA LYS A 5 17.27 0.89 23.65
C LYS A 5 16.21 0.31 22.70
N GLN A 6 15.98 -0.99 22.75
CA GLN A 6 14.93 -1.66 21.98
C GLN A 6 13.53 -1.19 22.39
N GLU A 7 13.28 -1.08 23.70
CA GLU A 7 12.01 -0.60 24.24
C GLU A 7 11.76 0.88 23.86
N ASN A 8 12.79 1.72 23.91
CA ASN A 8 12.72 3.11 23.44
C ASN A 8 12.48 3.22 21.91
N GLN A 9 13.05 2.32 21.15
CA GLN A 9 12.85 2.30 19.70
C GLN A 9 11.43 1.85 19.33
N ILE A 10 10.90 0.84 20.03
CA ILE A 10 9.51 0.39 19.92
C ILE A 10 8.54 1.52 20.28
N LEU A 11 8.77 2.18 21.42
CA LEU A 11 7.94 3.30 21.87
C LEU A 11 7.98 4.47 20.90
N ARG A 12 9.13 4.79 20.31
CA ARG A 12 9.23 5.85 19.29
C ARG A 12 8.45 5.50 18.03
N THR A 13 8.54 4.26 17.54
CA THR A 13 7.76 3.80 16.38
C THR A 13 6.25 3.82 16.67
N GLN A 14 5.85 3.46 17.89
CA GLN A 14 4.45 3.58 18.32
C GLN A 14 3.99 5.04 18.43
N ILE A 15 4.83 5.92 18.96
CA ILE A 15 4.52 7.36 19.04
C ILE A 15 4.43 7.97 17.64
N GLU A 16 5.30 7.59 16.71
CA GLU A 16 5.23 8.04 15.32
C GLU A 16 3.96 7.53 14.63
N SER A 17 3.60 6.26 14.81
CA SER A 17 2.36 5.72 14.23
C SER A 17 1.11 6.36 14.82
N VAL A 18 1.07 6.63 16.13
CA VAL A 18 -0.03 7.37 16.78
C VAL A 18 -0.08 8.83 16.31
N ARG A 19 1.07 9.47 16.12
CA ARG A 19 1.13 10.83 15.59
C ARG A 19 0.68 10.90 14.13
N GLU A 20 1.06 9.95 13.29
CA GLU A 20 0.56 9.82 11.93
C GLU A 20 -0.94 9.54 11.91
N TRP A 21 -1.43 8.73 12.85
CA TRP A 21 -2.84 8.45 13.02
C TRP A 21 -3.64 9.73 13.36
N LEU A 22 -3.23 10.50 14.37
CA LEU A 22 -3.86 11.77 14.74
C LEU A 22 -3.86 12.77 13.59
N LEU A 23 -2.74 12.92 12.89
CA LEU A 23 -2.63 13.80 11.73
C LEU A 23 -3.51 13.34 10.54
N ASN A 24 -3.74 12.04 10.41
CA ASN A 24 -4.63 11.49 9.39
C ASN A 24 -6.11 11.63 9.79
N GLU A 25 -6.45 11.49 11.07
CA GLU A 25 -7.83 11.64 11.57
C GLU A 25 -8.32 13.08 11.41
N ASP A 26 -7.53 14.06 11.82
CA ASP A 26 -7.85 15.48 11.62
C ASP A 26 -8.01 15.82 10.13
N ARG A 27 -7.11 15.31 9.29
CA ARG A 27 -7.19 15.49 7.83
C ARG A 27 -8.37 14.78 7.20
N LEU A 28 -8.79 13.63 7.72
CA LEU A 28 -9.96 12.88 7.24
C LEU A 28 -11.25 13.62 7.61
N GLN A 29 -11.36 14.14 8.83
CA GLN A 29 -12.52 14.93 9.27
C GLN A 29 -12.64 16.22 8.44
N GLU A 30 -11.54 16.94 8.24
CA GLU A 30 -11.50 18.16 7.43
C GLU A 30 -11.92 17.90 5.97
N GLN A 31 -11.56 16.72 5.42
CA GLN A 31 -11.95 16.33 4.08
C GLN A 31 -13.39 15.84 3.97
N VAL A 32 -13.87 15.07 4.94
CA VAL A 32 -15.28 14.67 5.00
C VAL A 32 -16.17 15.91 5.08
N GLU A 33 -15.81 16.91 5.87
CA GLU A 33 -16.54 18.16 5.95
C GLU A 33 -16.49 18.96 4.64
N ARG A 34 -15.33 19.04 4.02
CA ARG A 34 -15.15 19.75 2.74
C ARG A 34 -15.90 19.06 1.61
N LEU A 35 -15.97 17.74 1.61
CA LEU A 35 -16.71 16.96 0.61
C LEU A 35 -18.23 17.05 0.84
N LYS A 36 -18.68 17.06 2.10
CA LYS A 36 -20.08 17.37 2.44
C LYS A 36 -20.49 18.74 1.91
N TRP A 37 -19.62 19.74 2.07
CA TRP A 37 -19.86 21.08 1.56
C TRP A 37 -19.92 21.12 0.03
N LEU A 38 -19.01 20.43 -0.68
CA LEU A 38 -19.01 20.32 -2.14
C LEU A 38 -20.21 19.53 -2.68
N ALA A 39 -20.63 18.46 -2.01
CA ALA A 39 -21.81 17.68 -2.36
C ALA A 39 -23.09 18.51 -2.18
N ALA A 40 -23.21 19.26 -1.10
CA ALA A 40 -24.31 20.19 -0.86
C ALA A 40 -24.39 21.30 -1.92
N ALA A 41 -23.23 21.75 -2.44
CA ALA A 41 -23.17 22.80 -3.46
C ALA A 41 -23.53 22.32 -4.89
N GLN A 42 -23.46 21.00 -5.17
CA GLN A 42 -23.68 20.44 -6.52
C GLN A 42 -25.00 19.67 -6.71
N GLY A 43 -25.83 19.49 -5.69
CA GLY A 43 -27.16 18.86 -5.82
C GLY A 43 -27.16 17.36 -6.18
N HIS A 44 -26.01 16.66 -6.09
CA HIS A 44 -25.86 15.23 -6.34
C HIS A 44 -25.55 14.48 -5.07
N GLU A 45 -26.47 14.49 -4.11
CA GLU A 45 -26.20 14.09 -2.72
C GLU A 45 -26.05 12.59 -2.47
N SER A 46 -26.63 11.69 -3.27
CA SER A 46 -26.76 10.28 -2.82
C SER A 46 -25.59 9.37 -3.19
N GLU A 47 -25.08 9.42 -4.42
CA GLU A 47 -24.07 8.43 -4.87
C GLU A 47 -22.67 8.69 -4.33
N HIS A 48 -22.27 9.96 -4.21
CA HIS A 48 -20.98 10.32 -3.63
C HIS A 48 -20.93 10.11 -2.11
N GLN A 49 -22.06 10.24 -1.43
CA GLN A 49 -22.13 10.11 0.02
C GLN A 49 -21.92 8.67 0.49
N GLU A 50 -22.46 7.68 -0.20
CA GLU A 50 -22.23 6.26 0.07
C GLU A 50 -20.77 5.83 -0.16
N PHE A 51 -20.15 6.33 -1.22
CA PHE A 51 -18.74 6.10 -1.51
C PHE A 51 -17.82 6.64 -0.41
N PHE A 52 -18.04 7.89 0.02
CA PHE A 52 -17.25 8.50 1.09
C PHE A 52 -17.46 7.85 2.45
N GLN A 53 -18.67 7.42 2.76
CA GLN A 53 -18.95 6.70 4.00
C GLN A 53 -18.23 5.35 4.03
N ARG A 54 -18.31 4.59 2.95
CA ARG A 54 -17.59 3.30 2.83
C ARG A 54 -16.08 3.49 2.97
N ARG A 55 -15.52 4.45 2.27
CA ARG A 55 -14.09 4.74 2.33
C ARG A 55 -13.62 5.21 3.70
N SER A 56 -14.42 6.05 4.37
CA SER A 56 -14.16 6.45 5.75
C SER A 56 -14.16 5.26 6.71
N GLN A 57 -15.08 4.32 6.52
CA GLN A 57 -15.13 3.08 7.31
C GLN A 57 -13.93 2.16 7.03
N GLU A 58 -13.54 1.98 5.77
CA GLU A 58 -12.35 1.20 5.40
C GLU A 58 -11.08 1.78 6.02
N LEU A 59 -10.93 3.11 5.98
CA LEU A 59 -9.78 3.79 6.59
C LEU A 59 -9.80 3.71 8.12
N ALA A 60 -10.94 3.87 8.76
CA ALA A 60 -11.06 3.73 10.20
C ALA A 60 -10.70 2.31 10.65
N ALA A 61 -11.22 1.28 9.97
CA ALA A 61 -10.90 -0.11 10.25
C ALA A 61 -9.39 -0.40 10.06
N LEU A 62 -8.77 0.15 9.01
CA LEU A 62 -7.33 0.01 8.79
C LEU A 62 -6.51 0.66 9.91
N LEU A 63 -6.91 1.85 10.37
CA LEU A 63 -6.25 2.55 11.47
C LEU A 63 -6.37 1.78 12.79
N GLU A 64 -7.53 1.22 13.10
CA GLU A 64 -7.72 0.35 14.27
C GLU A 64 -6.79 -0.87 14.24
N LEU A 65 -6.67 -1.51 13.08
CA LEU A 65 -5.75 -2.64 12.90
C LEU A 65 -4.27 -2.21 13.05
N GLN A 66 -3.89 -1.03 12.55
CA GLN A 66 -2.54 -0.50 12.72
C GLN A 66 -2.22 -0.18 14.18
N VAL A 67 -3.16 0.40 14.92
CA VAL A 67 -3.01 0.64 16.37
C VAL A 67 -2.87 -0.68 17.14
N ALA A 68 -3.58 -1.73 16.72
CA ALA A 68 -3.48 -3.07 17.31
C ALA A 68 -2.26 -3.86 16.85
N SER A 69 -1.43 -3.31 15.96
CA SER A 69 -0.29 -4.02 15.38
C SER A 69 0.79 -4.35 16.42
N LEU A 70 1.48 -5.47 16.19
CA LEU A 70 2.61 -5.92 17.03
C LEU A 70 3.93 -5.73 16.25
N PRO A 71 4.86 -4.89 16.75
CA PRO A 71 6.17 -4.79 16.16
C PRO A 71 6.96 -6.08 16.35
N ALA A 72 7.62 -6.54 15.31
CA ALA A 72 8.41 -7.75 15.29
C ALA A 72 9.74 -7.55 14.56
N GLN A 73 10.71 -8.42 14.87
CA GLN A 73 12.02 -8.41 14.25
C GLN A 73 12.21 -9.68 13.41
N VAL A 74 12.82 -9.52 12.25
CA VAL A 74 13.25 -10.65 11.42
C VAL A 74 14.47 -11.28 12.08
N ILE A 75 14.35 -12.55 12.46
CA ILE A 75 15.40 -13.30 13.17
C ILE A 75 16.14 -14.29 12.29
N PHE A 76 15.51 -14.71 11.20
CA PHE A 76 16.11 -15.73 10.34
C PHE A 76 15.51 -15.70 8.93
N ARG A 77 16.36 -15.98 7.94
CA ARG A 77 16.00 -16.26 6.54
C ARG A 77 16.60 -17.60 6.16
N GLU A 78 15.78 -18.44 5.61
CA GLU A 78 16.21 -19.74 5.13
C GLU A 78 16.84 -19.59 3.74
N PRO A 79 18.10 -20.06 3.50
CA PRO A 79 18.76 -19.90 2.22
C PRO A 79 18.00 -20.50 1.03
N SER A 80 17.29 -21.62 1.25
CA SER A 80 16.49 -22.30 0.22
C SER A 80 15.21 -21.55 -0.16
N SER A 81 14.72 -20.66 0.72
CA SER A 81 13.49 -19.89 0.56
C SER A 81 13.71 -18.39 0.79
N TRP A 82 14.91 -17.89 0.47
CA TRP A 82 15.36 -16.54 0.77
C TRP A 82 14.37 -15.45 0.32
N SER A 83 13.87 -15.56 -0.90
CA SER A 83 12.93 -14.63 -1.51
C SER A 83 11.45 -14.94 -1.23
N SER A 84 11.15 -16.01 -0.48
CA SER A 84 9.76 -16.46 -0.29
C SER A 84 9.32 -16.50 1.17
N SER A 85 10.25 -16.53 2.14
CA SER A 85 9.86 -16.56 3.55
C SER A 85 10.88 -15.94 4.48
N ILE A 86 10.39 -15.40 5.61
CA ILE A 86 11.18 -14.88 6.73
C ILE A 86 10.61 -15.39 8.05
N TRP A 87 11.45 -15.43 9.09
CA TRP A 87 11.04 -15.78 10.44
C TRP A 87 11.08 -14.57 11.35
N LEU A 88 10.03 -14.41 12.17
CA LEU A 88 9.87 -13.35 13.15
C LEU A 88 10.05 -13.86 14.59
N ASN A 89 10.44 -12.96 15.48
CA ASN A 89 10.59 -13.20 16.92
C ASN A 89 9.30 -13.14 17.72
N VAL A 90 8.13 -13.27 17.09
CA VAL A 90 6.81 -13.22 17.73
C VAL A 90 6.04 -14.50 17.47
N GLY A 91 5.18 -14.91 18.43
CA GLY A 91 4.41 -16.14 18.36
C GLY A 91 3.19 -16.16 19.29
N GLU A 92 2.68 -17.34 19.62
CA GLU A 92 1.51 -17.52 20.50
C GLU A 92 1.69 -16.91 21.89
N GLU A 93 2.91 -16.97 22.46
CA GLU A 93 3.19 -16.41 23.80
C GLU A 93 2.98 -14.89 23.82
N ASP A 94 3.15 -14.21 22.69
CA ASP A 94 2.90 -12.75 22.58
C ASP A 94 1.41 -12.44 22.61
N ASN A 95 0.57 -13.27 21.98
CA ASN A 95 -0.89 -13.15 22.07
C ASN A 95 -1.38 -13.27 23.52
N ILE A 96 -0.85 -14.26 24.26
CA ILE A 96 -1.17 -14.48 25.68
C ILE A 96 -0.77 -13.25 26.49
N ARG A 97 0.42 -12.70 26.26
CA ARG A 97 0.92 -11.50 26.95
C ARG A 97 0.09 -10.26 26.68
N LEU A 98 -0.40 -10.11 25.45
CA LEU A 98 -1.22 -8.96 25.02
C LEU A 98 -2.70 -9.13 25.37
N GLY A 99 -3.16 -10.34 25.68
CA GLY A 99 -4.58 -10.65 25.85
C GLY A 99 -5.41 -10.50 24.55
N LYS A 100 -4.75 -10.51 23.40
CA LYS A 100 -5.35 -10.34 22.07
C LYS A 100 -4.69 -11.26 21.05
N SER A 101 -5.46 -11.79 20.11
CA SER A 101 -4.95 -12.59 19.00
C SER A 101 -4.45 -11.68 17.87
N VAL A 102 -3.16 -11.32 17.91
CA VAL A 102 -2.51 -10.51 16.87
C VAL A 102 -1.70 -11.38 15.92
N VAL A 103 -0.98 -12.37 16.45
CA VAL A 103 -0.15 -13.29 15.69
C VAL A 103 -0.96 -14.54 15.37
N GLY A 104 -1.49 -14.64 14.18
CA GLY A 104 -2.30 -15.76 13.72
C GLY A 104 -1.95 -16.17 12.29
N LYS A 105 -2.47 -17.30 11.85
CA LYS A 105 -2.40 -17.66 10.43
C LYS A 105 -3.13 -16.60 9.62
N ASN A 106 -2.57 -16.20 8.50
CA ASN A 106 -3.03 -15.10 7.64
C ASN A 106 -2.93 -13.68 8.26
N SER A 107 -2.27 -13.51 9.40
CA SER A 107 -1.96 -12.16 9.90
C SER A 107 -1.11 -11.42 8.88
N PRO A 108 -1.54 -10.23 8.39
CA PRO A 108 -0.77 -9.41 7.47
C PRO A 108 0.52 -8.90 8.14
N VAL A 109 1.59 -8.83 7.37
CA VAL A 109 2.88 -8.30 7.83
C VAL A 109 3.30 -7.14 6.94
N LEU A 110 3.65 -6.02 7.58
CA LEU A 110 3.91 -4.75 6.93
C LEU A 110 5.29 -4.19 7.25
N VAL A 111 5.80 -3.35 6.35
CA VAL A 111 6.83 -2.35 6.62
C VAL A 111 6.21 -0.97 6.38
N GLY A 112 6.05 -0.19 7.44
CA GLY A 112 5.23 1.02 7.38
C GLY A 112 3.78 0.70 6.97
N THR A 113 3.33 1.20 5.84
CA THR A 113 2.01 0.93 5.25
C THR A 113 2.06 -0.07 4.09
N SER A 114 3.24 -0.61 3.77
CA SER A 114 3.45 -1.51 2.63
C SER A 114 3.40 -2.97 3.05
N VAL A 115 2.63 -3.77 2.33
CA VAL A 115 2.52 -5.22 2.56
C VAL A 115 3.80 -5.91 2.14
N ILE A 116 4.32 -6.78 3.01
CA ILE A 116 5.45 -7.66 2.69
C ILE A 116 5.05 -9.13 2.61
N GLY A 117 3.95 -9.52 3.25
CA GLY A 117 3.47 -10.90 3.26
C GLY A 117 2.42 -11.15 4.31
N ALA A 118 2.17 -12.44 4.58
CA ALA A 118 1.28 -12.90 5.63
C ALA A 118 1.88 -14.08 6.39
N ILE A 119 1.51 -14.24 7.66
CA ILE A 119 1.96 -15.36 8.49
C ILE A 119 1.33 -16.65 7.99
N ASP A 120 2.13 -17.65 7.67
CA ASP A 120 1.68 -18.98 7.26
C ASP A 120 1.88 -20.05 8.34
N TYR A 121 2.74 -19.80 9.31
CA TYR A 121 3.00 -20.68 10.46
C TYR A 121 3.21 -19.90 11.73
N VAL A 122 2.54 -20.30 12.81
CA VAL A 122 2.66 -19.73 14.14
C VAL A 122 3.21 -20.79 15.08
N GLY A 123 4.34 -20.48 15.73
CA GLY A 123 4.89 -21.27 16.80
C GLY A 123 4.80 -20.52 18.12
N LYS A 124 5.30 -21.11 19.22
CA LYS A 124 5.22 -20.52 20.57
C LYS A 124 5.86 -19.13 20.67
N ARG A 125 7.09 -18.97 20.15
CA ARG A 125 7.90 -17.73 20.25
C ARG A 125 8.37 -17.17 18.92
N LYS A 126 8.04 -17.83 17.82
CA LYS A 126 8.44 -17.41 16.47
C LYS A 126 7.37 -17.80 15.48
N SER A 127 7.23 -16.98 14.45
CA SER A 127 6.32 -17.26 13.35
C SER A 127 7.03 -17.13 12.02
N ARG A 128 6.51 -17.79 10.98
CA ARG A 128 7.01 -17.70 9.62
C ARG A 128 6.05 -16.86 8.80
N VAL A 129 6.61 -15.90 8.09
CA VAL A 129 5.91 -15.06 7.12
C VAL A 129 6.22 -15.56 5.73
N ARG A 130 5.21 -15.70 4.91
CA ARG A 130 5.32 -15.91 3.48
C ARG A 130 5.26 -14.57 2.79
N LEU A 131 6.30 -14.25 2.02
CA LEU A 131 6.44 -12.97 1.34
C LEU A 131 5.53 -12.87 0.12
N ILE A 132 5.18 -11.64 -0.29
CA ILE A 132 4.40 -11.37 -1.52
C ILE A 132 5.13 -11.80 -2.79
N THR A 133 6.43 -12.02 -2.71
CA THR A 133 7.27 -12.58 -3.79
C THR A 133 7.11 -14.10 -3.97
N ASP A 134 6.48 -14.79 -3.01
CA ASP A 134 6.07 -16.19 -3.16
C ASP A 134 4.79 -16.29 -4.02
N SER A 135 4.78 -17.18 -5.01
CA SER A 135 3.64 -17.38 -5.92
C SER A 135 2.34 -17.86 -5.24
N ARG A 136 2.41 -18.30 -3.98
CA ARG A 136 1.26 -18.73 -3.20
C ARG A 136 0.55 -17.58 -2.48
N VAL A 137 1.19 -16.42 -2.36
CA VAL A 137 0.56 -15.21 -1.84
C VAL A 137 0.03 -14.41 -3.02
N LYS A 138 -1.28 -14.20 -3.04
CA LYS A 138 -1.98 -13.54 -4.14
C LYS A 138 -2.86 -12.41 -3.60
N PRO A 139 -2.27 -11.26 -3.26
CA PRO A 139 -3.07 -10.13 -2.80
C PRO A 139 -3.98 -9.63 -3.93
N SER A 140 -5.26 -9.46 -3.60
CA SER A 140 -6.21 -8.78 -4.45
C SER A 140 -5.99 -7.28 -4.36
N VAL A 141 -5.77 -6.63 -5.50
CA VAL A 141 -5.37 -5.22 -5.55
C VAL A 141 -6.22 -4.40 -6.51
N ARG A 142 -6.27 -3.11 -6.25
CA ARG A 142 -6.85 -2.09 -7.14
C ARG A 142 -5.81 -1.05 -7.53
N VAL A 143 -5.98 -0.53 -8.73
CA VAL A 143 -5.19 0.60 -9.25
C VAL A 143 -5.74 1.89 -8.67
N VAL A 144 -4.86 2.67 -8.07
CA VAL A 144 -5.19 3.98 -7.49
C VAL A 144 -4.32 5.03 -8.15
N ARG A 145 -4.97 6.05 -8.70
CA ARG A 145 -4.32 7.21 -9.29
C ARG A 145 -4.86 8.46 -8.65
N GLY A 146 -3.98 9.30 -8.14
CA GLY A 146 -4.37 10.54 -7.49
C GLY A 146 -3.62 10.81 -6.20
N ARG A 147 -4.36 11.09 -5.14
CA ARG A 147 -3.81 11.56 -3.86
C ARG A 147 -2.91 10.54 -3.16
N GLU A 148 -3.34 9.27 -3.08
CA GLU A 148 -2.53 8.23 -2.43
C GLU A 148 -1.23 7.97 -3.18
N GLN A 149 -1.26 7.99 -4.53
CA GLN A 149 -0.07 7.92 -5.36
C GLN A 149 0.86 9.12 -5.10
N ASN A 150 0.30 10.34 -5.05
CA ASN A 150 1.06 11.55 -4.77
C ASN A 150 1.66 11.52 -3.35
N ARG A 151 0.92 11.03 -2.34
CA ARG A 151 1.42 10.87 -0.97
C ARG A 151 2.61 9.93 -0.90
N TYR A 152 2.55 8.80 -1.60
CA TYR A 152 3.68 7.88 -1.69
C TYR A 152 4.93 8.57 -2.27
N LEU A 153 4.78 9.35 -3.34
CA LEU A 153 5.89 10.10 -3.94
C LEU A 153 6.41 11.20 -3.01
N LEU A 154 5.53 11.89 -2.28
CA LEU A 154 5.90 12.91 -1.29
C LEU A 154 6.74 12.35 -0.16
N GLU A 155 6.37 11.21 0.40
CA GLU A 155 7.13 10.53 1.47
C GLU A 155 8.56 10.22 1.03
N HIS A 156 8.75 9.76 -0.21
CA HIS A 156 10.08 9.50 -0.78
C HIS A 156 10.86 10.78 -1.03
N LEU A 157 10.20 11.82 -1.53
CA LEU A 157 10.80 13.12 -1.78
C LEU A 157 11.25 13.78 -0.48
N GLU A 158 10.44 13.73 0.58
CA GLU A 158 10.79 14.28 1.90
C GLU A 158 11.96 13.51 2.52
N SER A 159 11.99 12.19 2.40
CA SER A 159 13.13 11.37 2.82
C SER A 159 14.42 11.74 2.07
N LEU A 160 14.32 11.98 0.77
CA LEU A 160 15.46 12.42 -0.05
C LEU A 160 15.95 13.81 0.35
N ILE A 161 15.04 14.77 0.53
CA ILE A 161 15.39 16.14 0.99
C ILE A 161 16.14 16.07 2.31
N PHE A 162 15.60 15.31 3.28
CA PHE A 162 16.25 15.12 4.58
C PHE A 162 17.64 14.49 4.45
N ALA A 163 17.79 13.46 3.63
CA ALA A 163 19.07 12.80 3.40
C ALA A 163 20.11 13.77 2.81
N LEU A 164 19.71 14.64 1.87
CA LEU A 164 20.59 15.64 1.27
C LEU A 164 20.98 16.74 2.26
N GLU A 165 20.06 17.17 3.12
CA GLU A 165 20.35 18.18 4.16
C GLU A 165 21.37 17.65 5.19
N VAL A 166 21.32 16.36 5.51
CA VAL A 166 22.29 15.71 6.42
C VAL A 166 23.65 15.48 5.74
N ARG A 167 23.65 15.16 4.44
CA ARG A 167 24.84 14.79 3.67
C ARG A 167 25.42 15.99 2.88
N GLN A 168 25.72 17.08 3.60
CA GLN A 168 26.32 18.27 3.00
C GLN A 168 27.71 18.01 2.37
N ASP A 169 28.37 16.92 2.78
CA ASP A 169 29.64 16.45 2.25
C ASP A 169 29.60 16.05 0.76
N LEU A 170 28.41 15.83 0.20
CA LEU A 170 28.24 15.45 -1.21
C LEU A 170 28.33 16.66 -2.17
N PHE A 171 28.27 17.87 -1.68
CA PHE A 171 28.16 19.05 -2.50
C PHE A 171 29.46 19.89 -2.45
N SER A 172 29.84 20.41 -3.62
CA SER A 172 31.06 21.25 -3.74
C SER A 172 30.87 22.65 -3.14
N SER A 173 29.62 23.14 -3.03
CA SER A 173 29.28 24.43 -2.45
C SER A 173 27.90 24.44 -1.78
N PRO A 174 27.71 25.31 -0.76
CA PRO A 174 26.39 25.49 -0.14
C PRO A 174 25.32 26.02 -1.12
N GLU A 175 25.73 26.72 -2.16
CA GLU A 175 24.82 27.24 -3.20
C GLU A 175 24.25 26.09 -4.07
N GLU A 176 25.10 25.14 -4.38
CA GLU A 176 24.68 23.93 -5.13
C GLU A 176 23.62 23.15 -4.37
N LEU A 177 23.84 22.88 -3.08
CA LEU A 177 22.85 22.24 -2.21
C LEU A 177 21.53 23.02 -2.19
N LYS A 178 21.60 24.35 -2.06
CA LYS A 178 20.41 25.21 -2.03
C LYS A 178 19.60 25.13 -3.34
N ASN A 179 20.27 25.07 -4.48
CA ASN A 179 19.62 24.94 -5.78
C ASN A 179 18.87 23.60 -5.90
N TYR A 180 19.49 22.48 -5.51
CA TYR A 180 18.83 21.18 -5.53
C TYR A 180 17.66 21.12 -4.54
N ALA A 181 17.83 21.63 -3.33
CA ALA A 181 16.76 21.71 -2.34
C ALA A 181 15.58 22.55 -2.86
N GLN A 182 15.83 23.63 -3.58
CA GLN A 182 14.78 24.45 -4.19
C GLN A 182 14.01 23.69 -5.29
N GLN A 183 14.70 22.96 -6.16
CA GLN A 183 14.07 22.13 -7.19
C GLN A 183 13.19 21.02 -6.57
N LEU A 184 13.68 20.34 -5.53
CA LEU A 184 12.92 19.31 -4.83
C LEU A 184 11.69 19.90 -4.12
N ASN A 185 11.81 21.09 -3.53
CA ASN A 185 10.66 21.79 -2.93
C ASN A 185 9.62 22.24 -3.97
N GLN A 186 10.03 22.56 -5.20
CA GLN A 186 9.09 22.80 -6.30
C GLN A 186 8.32 21.51 -6.66
N LEU A 187 8.99 20.36 -6.75
CA LEU A 187 8.33 19.07 -6.96
C LEU A 187 7.37 18.75 -5.82
N ARG A 188 7.77 18.98 -4.56
CA ARG A 188 6.89 18.85 -3.39
C ARG A 188 5.58 19.62 -3.56
N THR A 189 5.68 20.88 -4.03
CA THR A 189 4.49 21.71 -4.29
C THR A 189 3.59 21.14 -5.39
N ILE A 190 4.17 20.52 -6.42
CA ILE A 190 3.39 19.89 -7.50
C ILE A 190 2.64 18.68 -6.98
N PHE A 191 3.31 17.78 -6.22
CA PHE A 191 2.68 16.57 -5.66
C PHE A 191 1.68 16.87 -4.54
N SER A 192 1.83 18.01 -3.84
CA SER A 192 0.88 18.44 -2.80
C SER A 192 -0.41 19.03 -3.37
N ARG A 193 -0.52 19.22 -4.70
CA ARG A 193 -1.76 19.70 -5.32
C ARG A 193 -2.87 18.70 -5.06
N GLN A 194 -4.03 19.22 -4.73
CA GLN A 194 -5.22 18.41 -4.51
C GLN A 194 -5.58 17.65 -5.78
N SER A 195 -5.60 16.34 -5.69
CA SER A 195 -6.12 15.45 -6.71
C SER A 195 -7.13 14.51 -6.06
N HIS A 196 -8.17 14.14 -6.79
CA HIS A 196 -9.08 13.09 -6.36
C HIS A 196 -8.45 11.73 -6.68
N ASP A 197 -8.62 10.76 -5.78
CA ASP A 197 -8.26 9.38 -6.11
C ASP A 197 -9.27 8.82 -7.10
N ALA A 198 -8.78 8.15 -8.11
CA ALA A 198 -9.59 7.40 -9.05
C ALA A 198 -9.22 5.91 -8.94
N TYR A 199 -10.21 5.07 -8.72
CA TYR A 199 -10.09 3.62 -8.74
C TYR A 199 -10.47 3.13 -10.12
N LEU A 200 -9.48 2.63 -10.86
CA LEU A 200 -9.63 2.45 -12.31
C LEU A 200 -9.73 0.97 -12.70
N ALA A 201 -8.94 0.13 -12.08
CA ALA A 201 -8.90 -1.30 -12.37
C ALA A 201 -8.60 -2.11 -11.10
N LYS A 202 -8.99 -3.38 -11.11
CA LYS A 202 -8.63 -4.36 -10.07
C LYS A 202 -8.12 -5.65 -10.71
N GLY A 203 -7.29 -6.35 -9.96
CA GLY A 203 -6.70 -7.62 -10.36
C GLY A 203 -5.98 -8.28 -9.19
N GLU A 204 -5.20 -9.29 -9.48
CA GLU A 204 -4.39 -10.01 -8.49
C GLU A 204 -2.90 -9.84 -8.81
N LEU A 205 -2.09 -9.72 -7.76
CA LEU A 205 -0.64 -9.83 -7.85
C LEU A 205 -0.18 -11.21 -7.40
N GLN A 206 0.91 -11.66 -7.96
CA GLN A 206 1.59 -12.88 -7.51
C GLN A 206 3.10 -12.75 -7.67
N GLY A 207 3.82 -13.32 -6.72
CA GLY A 207 5.26 -13.42 -6.81
C GLY A 207 5.70 -14.32 -7.96
N THR A 208 6.88 -14.07 -8.49
CA THR A 208 7.50 -14.93 -9.48
C THR A 208 8.43 -15.91 -8.77
N SER A 209 8.08 -17.19 -8.74
CA SER A 209 8.94 -18.27 -8.20
C SER A 209 10.15 -18.55 -9.10
N SER A 210 10.87 -17.50 -9.49
CA SER A 210 12.08 -17.64 -10.31
C SER A 210 13.28 -17.96 -9.41
N PRO A 211 14.25 -18.80 -9.85
CA PRO A 211 15.46 -19.04 -9.09
C PRO A 211 16.21 -17.74 -8.82
N LEU A 212 16.82 -17.60 -7.63
CA LEU A 212 17.54 -16.40 -7.15
C LEU A 212 18.49 -15.77 -8.17
N TRP A 213 19.14 -16.56 -8.99
CA TRP A 213 20.09 -16.10 -10.03
C TRP A 213 19.42 -15.57 -11.32
N ARG A 214 18.09 -15.72 -11.45
CA ARG A 214 17.29 -15.20 -12.58
C ARG A 214 16.23 -14.20 -12.18
N SER A 215 15.91 -14.08 -10.91
CA SER A 215 14.85 -13.18 -10.45
C SER A 215 15.42 -11.85 -9.98
N ARG A 216 14.89 -10.77 -10.52
CA ARG A 216 14.78 -9.55 -9.74
C ARG A 216 13.71 -9.87 -8.73
N SER A 217 14.09 -10.16 -7.49
CA SER A 217 13.21 -10.59 -6.39
C SER A 217 12.08 -9.59 -6.05
N GLU A 218 12.13 -8.41 -6.64
CA GLU A 218 11.21 -7.30 -6.37
C GLU A 218 10.04 -7.22 -7.36
N VAL A 219 10.07 -7.98 -8.47
CA VAL A 219 9.07 -7.88 -9.52
C VAL A 219 7.93 -8.87 -9.28
N LEU A 220 6.74 -8.33 -9.12
CA LEU A 220 5.49 -9.08 -9.02
C LEU A 220 4.80 -9.10 -10.38
N LYS A 221 4.13 -10.21 -10.70
CA LYS A 221 3.25 -10.31 -11.87
C LYS A 221 1.82 -10.04 -11.47
N GLY A 222 1.16 -9.17 -12.22
CA GLY A 222 -0.26 -8.90 -12.06
C GLY A 222 -1.06 -9.53 -13.19
N VAL A 223 -2.19 -10.13 -12.84
CA VAL A 223 -3.11 -10.78 -13.79
C VAL A 223 -4.55 -10.37 -13.52
N GLY A 224 -5.40 -10.48 -14.55
CA GLY A 224 -6.83 -10.24 -14.40
C GLY A 224 -7.23 -8.78 -14.27
N PHE A 225 -6.33 -7.84 -14.59
CA PHE A 225 -6.65 -6.42 -14.45
C PHE A 225 -7.72 -5.99 -15.45
N SER A 226 -8.89 -5.74 -14.93
CA SER A 226 -10.06 -5.25 -15.66
C SER A 226 -10.67 -4.05 -14.94
N TYR A 227 -11.64 -3.40 -15.58
CA TYR A 227 -12.33 -2.24 -15.01
C TYR A 227 -12.95 -2.56 -13.63
N ASP A 228 -12.78 -1.67 -12.66
CA ASP A 228 -13.35 -1.82 -11.32
C ASP A 228 -14.81 -1.34 -11.27
N PHE A 229 -15.73 -2.28 -11.46
CA PHE A 229 -17.17 -1.97 -11.42
C PHE A 229 -17.75 -1.83 -10.01
N SER A 230 -17.01 -2.21 -8.97
CA SER A 230 -17.51 -2.14 -7.58
C SER A 230 -17.46 -0.73 -7.02
N ASP A 231 -16.54 0.07 -7.49
CA ASP A 231 -16.49 1.48 -7.18
C ASP A 231 -17.16 2.25 -8.30
N ARG A 232 -18.40 2.63 -8.14
CA ARG A 232 -19.21 3.36 -9.12
C ARG A 232 -18.70 4.76 -9.46
N GLU A 233 -17.40 4.98 -9.38
CA GLU A 233 -16.73 6.24 -9.68
C GLU A 233 -16.65 6.52 -11.19
N GLY A 234 -17.76 6.67 -11.79
CA GLY A 234 -17.84 7.10 -13.18
C GLY A 234 -18.44 6.07 -14.14
N PRO A 235 -18.65 6.48 -15.38
CA PRO A 235 -19.30 5.65 -16.38
C PRO A 235 -18.38 4.52 -16.84
N ALA A 236 -18.98 3.39 -17.20
CA ALA A 236 -18.26 2.27 -17.80
C ALA A 236 -17.44 2.72 -19.03
N ARG A 237 -16.20 2.24 -19.12
CA ARG A 237 -15.25 2.62 -20.16
C ARG A 237 -14.79 1.40 -20.95
N ASP A 238 -14.51 1.62 -22.21
CA ASP A 238 -13.85 0.60 -23.03
C ASP A 238 -12.42 0.33 -22.51
N LEU A 239 -12.12 -0.94 -22.32
CA LEU A 239 -10.86 -1.39 -21.73
C LEU A 239 -9.63 -0.93 -22.53
N ARG A 240 -9.72 -0.88 -23.84
CA ARG A 240 -8.60 -0.52 -24.72
C ARG A 240 -8.45 0.98 -24.93
N SER A 241 -9.56 1.64 -25.25
CA SER A 241 -9.56 3.06 -25.64
C SER A 241 -9.73 4.01 -24.46
N GLY A 242 -10.19 3.52 -23.29
CA GLY A 242 -10.54 4.34 -22.13
C GLY A 242 -11.76 5.25 -22.37
N ARG A 243 -12.47 5.07 -23.49
CA ARG A 243 -13.65 5.88 -23.84
C ARG A 243 -14.88 5.42 -23.09
N VAL A 244 -15.71 6.37 -22.70
CA VAL A 244 -16.96 6.10 -22.01
C VAL A 244 -17.98 5.44 -22.94
N PHE A 245 -18.62 4.37 -22.50
CA PHE A 245 -19.73 3.74 -23.22
C PHE A 245 -20.97 4.65 -23.23
N GLY A 246 -21.69 4.71 -24.37
CA GLY A 246 -22.96 5.41 -24.48
C GLY A 246 -22.91 6.92 -24.71
N GLN A 247 -21.74 7.54 -24.76
CA GLN A 247 -21.58 8.97 -25.06
C GLN A 247 -20.95 9.18 -26.44
N ALA A 248 -21.65 8.75 -27.49
CA ALA A 248 -21.30 9.14 -28.86
C ALA A 248 -21.53 10.65 -29.03
N GLY A 249 -20.47 11.46 -29.00
CA GLY A 249 -20.53 12.91 -29.28
C GLY A 249 -19.95 13.84 -28.21
N ARG A 250 -19.71 13.44 -26.97
CA ARG A 250 -18.95 14.25 -26.01
C ARG A 250 -17.50 13.83 -26.04
N ARG A 251 -16.59 14.77 -26.28
CA ARG A 251 -15.12 14.61 -26.09
C ARG A 251 -14.79 14.49 -24.62
N ALA A 252 -15.16 13.36 -23.99
CA ALA A 252 -14.50 12.98 -22.75
C ALA A 252 -13.14 12.40 -23.13
N ASP A 253 -12.08 12.97 -22.62
CA ASP A 253 -10.72 12.49 -22.87
C ASP A 253 -10.61 11.00 -22.49
N PRO A 254 -9.97 10.19 -23.34
CA PRO A 254 -9.80 8.78 -23.06
C PRO A 254 -8.94 8.63 -21.80
N LEU A 255 -9.47 7.95 -20.77
CA LEU A 255 -8.76 7.68 -19.54
C LEU A 255 -8.25 6.24 -19.56
N SER A 256 -6.93 6.05 -19.69
CA SER A 256 -6.34 4.74 -19.56
C SER A 256 -6.57 4.20 -18.16
N ILE A 257 -7.10 2.97 -18.03
CA ILE A 257 -7.37 2.33 -16.73
C ILE A 257 -6.11 1.83 -16.03
N LEU A 258 -5.01 1.68 -16.78
CA LEU A 258 -3.71 1.22 -16.29
C LEU A 258 -2.58 1.99 -16.96
N ASN A 259 -1.68 2.55 -16.15
CA ASN A 259 -0.45 3.17 -16.60
C ASN A 259 0.74 2.68 -15.76
N ALA A 260 1.92 2.70 -16.36
CA ALA A 260 3.15 2.59 -15.56
C ALA A 260 3.22 3.76 -14.57
N GLY A 261 3.59 3.47 -13.34
CA GLY A 261 3.60 4.43 -12.23
C GLY A 261 2.34 4.41 -11.35
N ASP A 262 1.27 3.72 -11.75
CA ASP A 262 0.06 3.61 -10.92
C ASP A 262 0.35 2.83 -9.63
N LEU A 263 -0.21 3.29 -8.52
CA LEU A 263 -0.12 2.64 -7.22
C LEU A 263 -1.15 1.52 -7.09
N LEU A 264 -0.75 0.41 -6.50
CA LEU A 264 -1.61 -0.75 -6.22
C LEU A 264 -1.87 -0.86 -4.72
N LEU A 265 -3.14 -0.79 -4.33
CA LEU A 265 -3.60 -0.97 -2.96
C LEU A 265 -4.41 -2.28 -2.82
N THR A 266 -4.39 -2.89 -1.63
CA THR A 266 -5.23 -4.06 -1.34
C THR A 266 -6.71 -3.71 -1.39
N THR A 267 -7.55 -4.67 -1.80
CA THR A 267 -9.01 -4.51 -1.87
C THR A 267 -9.76 -5.11 -0.70
N GLY A 268 -9.13 -5.97 0.09
CA GLY A 268 -9.80 -6.77 1.13
C GLY A 268 -10.49 -8.04 0.63
N PHE A 269 -10.60 -8.25 -0.68
CA PHE A 269 -11.36 -9.37 -1.24
C PHE A 269 -10.68 -10.74 -1.14
N ASP A 270 -9.38 -10.77 -0.82
CA ASP A 270 -8.65 -12.02 -0.58
C ASP A 270 -8.86 -12.58 0.85
N GLY A 271 -9.54 -11.85 1.75
CA GLY A 271 -9.78 -12.25 3.13
C GLY A 271 -8.52 -12.30 4.01
N VAL A 272 -7.36 -11.87 3.49
CA VAL A 272 -6.09 -11.88 4.20
C VAL A 272 -5.62 -10.45 4.48
N PHE A 273 -5.63 -9.60 3.48
CA PHE A 273 -5.15 -8.23 3.60
C PHE A 273 -6.32 -7.25 3.70
N PRO A 274 -6.40 -6.43 4.77
CA PRO A 274 -7.42 -5.38 4.84
C PRO A 274 -7.27 -4.41 3.67
N ALA A 275 -8.38 -3.77 3.26
CA ALA A 275 -8.37 -2.81 2.16
C ALA A 275 -7.50 -1.58 2.46
N GLY A 276 -6.85 -1.03 1.44
CA GLY A 276 -6.13 0.23 1.53
C GLY A 276 -4.63 0.14 1.86
N LEU A 277 -4.07 -1.07 2.02
CA LEU A 277 -2.63 -1.25 2.21
C LEU A 277 -1.89 -1.13 0.88
N ARG A 278 -0.72 -0.50 0.89
CA ARG A 278 0.16 -0.41 -0.29
C ARG A 278 0.80 -1.76 -0.58
N VAL A 279 0.86 -2.15 -1.84
CA VAL A 279 1.49 -3.41 -2.26
C VAL A 279 2.62 -3.16 -3.24
N ALA A 280 2.34 -2.47 -4.34
CA ALA A 280 3.30 -2.30 -5.42
C ALA A 280 2.98 -1.08 -6.29
N ILE A 281 3.93 -0.73 -7.17
CA ILE A 281 3.75 0.25 -8.24
C ILE A 281 3.87 -0.47 -9.56
N VAL A 282 2.99 -0.18 -10.50
CA VAL A 282 3.03 -0.71 -11.87
C VAL A 282 4.30 -0.24 -12.56
N SER A 283 5.18 -1.17 -12.92
CA SER A 283 6.39 -0.87 -13.68
C SER A 283 6.18 -1.01 -15.19
N LYS A 284 5.32 -1.95 -15.59
CA LYS A 284 5.03 -2.23 -16.99
C LYS A 284 3.62 -2.74 -17.16
N VAL A 285 2.95 -2.30 -18.21
CA VAL A 285 1.66 -2.82 -18.66
C VAL A 285 1.86 -3.56 -19.96
N ASP A 286 1.45 -4.82 -20.02
CA ASP A 286 1.53 -5.61 -21.25
C ASP A 286 0.45 -5.16 -22.23
N GLN A 287 0.71 -5.32 -23.53
CA GLN A 287 -0.28 -5.03 -24.55
C GLN A 287 -1.48 -5.98 -24.43
N LEU A 288 -2.67 -5.42 -24.47
CA LEU A 288 -3.91 -6.18 -24.46
C LEU A 288 -4.01 -7.01 -25.75
N LYS A 289 -3.97 -8.34 -25.59
CA LYS A 289 -4.11 -9.28 -26.70
C LYS A 289 -5.50 -9.14 -27.34
N GLU A 290 -5.61 -9.50 -28.61
CA GLU A 290 -6.90 -9.52 -29.28
C GLU A 290 -7.84 -10.53 -28.59
N GLY A 291 -9.07 -10.10 -28.26
CA GLY A 291 -10.03 -10.91 -27.51
C GLY A 291 -9.80 -11.03 -26.00
N ALA A 292 -8.71 -10.44 -25.46
CA ALA A 292 -8.48 -10.48 -24.01
C ALA A 292 -9.43 -9.49 -23.28
N SER A 293 -9.95 -9.92 -22.13
CA SER A 293 -10.82 -9.15 -21.24
C SER A 293 -10.07 -8.49 -20.07
N SER A 294 -8.75 -8.70 -19.96
CA SER A 294 -7.94 -8.18 -18.86
C SER A 294 -6.50 -7.97 -19.29
N TYR A 295 -5.82 -7.05 -18.60
CA TYR A 295 -4.39 -6.80 -18.74
C TYR A 295 -3.56 -7.70 -17.82
N SER A 296 -2.32 -7.99 -18.27
CA SER A 296 -1.24 -8.44 -17.40
C SER A 296 -0.27 -7.28 -17.17
N ILE A 297 0.33 -7.24 -15.99
CA ILE A 297 1.27 -6.18 -15.61
C ILE A 297 2.51 -6.77 -14.92
N GLU A 298 3.57 -5.98 -14.89
CA GLU A 298 4.68 -6.14 -13.95
C GLU A 298 4.62 -4.98 -12.95
N ALA A 299 4.87 -5.27 -11.68
CA ALA A 299 4.85 -4.29 -10.62
C ALA A 299 6.02 -4.49 -9.66
N VAL A 300 6.48 -3.42 -9.01
CA VAL A 300 7.57 -3.43 -8.03
C VAL A 300 7.00 -3.14 -6.66
N SER A 301 7.40 -3.92 -5.65
CA SER A 301 6.94 -3.75 -4.27
C SER A 301 7.20 -2.34 -3.74
N THR A 302 6.24 -1.77 -3.02
CA THR A 302 6.39 -0.50 -2.30
C THR A 302 7.18 -0.62 -1.01
N ALA A 303 7.43 -1.82 -0.52
CA ALA A 303 8.22 -2.07 0.69
C ALA A 303 9.73 -1.94 0.47
N GLY A 304 10.16 -1.63 -0.75
CA GLY A 304 11.57 -1.53 -1.11
C GLY A 304 12.24 -2.90 -1.18
N ASN A 305 13.54 -2.94 -0.85
CA ASN A 305 14.32 -4.16 -0.88
C ASN A 305 13.91 -5.11 0.24
N LEU A 306 13.16 -6.16 -0.10
CA LEU A 306 12.70 -7.15 0.86
C LEU A 306 13.84 -7.92 1.55
N ASP A 307 15.04 -7.93 0.97
CA ASP A 307 16.20 -8.65 1.53
C ASP A 307 16.83 -7.90 2.72
N GLU A 308 16.60 -6.61 2.84
CA GLU A 308 17.17 -5.75 3.88
C GLU A 308 16.20 -5.47 5.05
N ILE A 309 15.04 -6.12 5.06
CA ILE A 309 14.04 -5.89 6.10
C ILE A 309 14.49 -6.53 7.41
N HIS A 310 14.57 -5.71 8.46
CA HIS A 310 14.88 -6.13 9.82
C HIS A 310 13.72 -5.98 10.80
N HIS A 311 12.85 -4.98 10.61
CA HIS A 311 11.71 -4.68 11.48
C HIS A 311 10.43 -4.64 10.67
N VAL A 312 9.39 -5.21 11.22
CA VAL A 312 8.08 -5.33 10.60
C VAL A 312 6.99 -5.12 11.64
N SER A 313 5.78 -4.84 11.18
CA SER A 313 4.58 -4.80 12.02
C SER A 313 3.64 -5.94 11.60
N VAL A 314 3.15 -6.69 12.59
CA VAL A 314 2.17 -7.76 12.38
C VAL A 314 0.80 -7.21 12.73
N LEU A 315 -0.13 -7.23 11.78
CA LEU A 315 -1.54 -6.88 12.02
C LEU A 315 -2.31 -8.10 12.53
N PRO A 316 -3.38 -7.89 13.32
CA PRO A 316 -4.34 -8.95 13.60
C PRO A 316 -4.87 -9.58 12.31
N PRO A 317 -5.16 -10.89 12.30
CA PRO A 317 -5.81 -11.50 11.14
C PRO A 317 -7.17 -10.86 10.93
N VAL A 318 -7.55 -10.68 9.66
CA VAL A 318 -8.89 -10.23 9.32
C VAL A 318 -9.86 -11.33 9.77
N SER A 319 -10.74 -11.01 10.71
CA SER A 319 -11.73 -11.98 11.22
C SER A 319 -12.62 -12.41 10.07
N ASP A 320 -12.75 -13.71 9.88
CA ASP A 320 -13.68 -14.26 8.91
C ASP A 320 -15.11 -13.93 9.40
N PRO A 321 -15.94 -13.21 8.65
CA PRO A 321 -17.31 -12.87 9.08
C PRO A 321 -18.22 -14.09 9.28
N GLN A 322 -17.71 -15.32 9.05
CA GLN A 322 -18.44 -16.58 9.24
C GLN A 322 -18.06 -17.34 10.53
N SER A 323 -17.24 -16.75 11.40
CA SER A 323 -16.78 -17.41 12.64
C SER A 323 -17.41 -16.84 13.92
N GLU A 324 -18.56 -16.16 13.81
CA GLU A 324 -19.45 -15.85 14.94
C GLU A 324 -20.71 -16.72 14.92
#